data_a2465b6a5d4ed75ff124f7ecb12045c0
#
_entry.id   a2465b6a5d4ed75ff124f7ecb12045c0
#
_cell.length_a   1.000
_cell.length_b   1.000
_cell.length_c   1.000
_cell.angle_alpha   90.00
_cell.angle_beta   90.00
_cell.angle_gamma   90.00
#
_symmetry.space_group_name_H-M   'P 1'
#
loop_
_entity.id
_entity.type
_entity.pdbx_description
1 polymer ?
#
loop_
_entity_poly.entity_id
_entity_poly.type
_entity_poly.pdbx_seq_one_letter_code
_entity_poly.pdbx_strand_id
1 'polypeptide(L)'
;MDYQTFEKVNKFINVEAYIFFLTQELKQQYKLSLKELLILAYFYYKNEHSISLKEIIGDILYKQSDVVKNIKSLSKKGFINKSRNEADERRIFVSVTPIQRKKIACVINELDKIIKGFNKERDYIKYQWAPKYSKEFFILF
;
A
#
# COMPACT_ATOMS: atom_id res chain seq x y z
N MET A 1 14.35 -27.83 -16.98
CA MET A 1 14.29 -26.37 -16.73
C MET A 1 15.71 -25.92 -16.42
N ASP A 2 16.18 -24.92 -17.13
CA ASP A 2 17.52 -24.39 -16.82
C ASP A 2 17.49 -23.50 -15.56
N TYR A 3 18.66 -23.25 -15.02
CA TYR A 3 18.81 -22.49 -13.78
C TYR A 3 18.29 -21.04 -13.91
N GLN A 4 18.51 -20.41 -15.06
CA GLN A 4 18.09 -19.04 -15.30
C GLN A 4 16.56 -18.90 -15.34
N THR A 5 15.90 -19.84 -16.00
CA THR A 5 14.42 -19.88 -16.02
C THR A 5 13.87 -20.09 -14.63
N PHE A 6 14.47 -20.99 -13.86
CA PHE A 6 14.07 -21.23 -12.48
C PHE A 6 14.23 -19.98 -11.62
N GLU A 7 15.34 -19.26 -11.74
CA GLU A 7 15.54 -18.01 -10.98
C GLU A 7 14.49 -16.96 -11.28
N LYS A 8 14.10 -16.80 -12.55
CA LYS A 8 13.05 -15.84 -12.92
C LYS A 8 11.73 -16.18 -12.27
N VAL A 9 11.32 -17.44 -12.33
CA VAL A 9 10.08 -17.91 -11.69
C VAL A 9 10.17 -17.69 -10.18
N ASN A 10 11.31 -17.99 -9.59
CA ASN A 10 11.54 -17.85 -8.17
C ASN A 10 11.40 -16.39 -7.69
N LYS A 11 11.82 -15.43 -8.50
CA LYS A 11 11.63 -14.01 -8.19
C LYS A 11 10.13 -13.66 -8.03
N PHE A 12 9.29 -14.16 -8.91
CA PHE A 12 7.84 -13.94 -8.79
C PHE A 12 7.26 -14.58 -7.53
N ILE A 13 7.71 -15.78 -7.19
CA ILE A 13 7.29 -16.47 -5.97
C ILE A 13 7.66 -15.63 -4.74
N ASN A 14 8.83 -15.04 -4.72
CA ASN A 14 9.29 -14.19 -3.62
C ASN A 14 8.50 -12.87 -3.55
N VAL A 15 8.16 -12.28 -4.67
CA VAL A 15 7.32 -11.08 -4.71
C VAL A 15 5.95 -11.38 -4.09
N GLU A 16 5.36 -12.53 -4.45
CA GLU A 16 4.09 -12.95 -3.87
C GLU A 16 4.21 -13.15 -2.34
N ALA A 17 5.27 -13.81 -1.90
CA ALA A 17 5.51 -14.01 -0.48
C ALA A 17 5.64 -12.68 0.28
N TYR A 18 6.33 -11.73 -0.32
CA TYR A 18 6.49 -10.38 0.24
C TYR A 18 5.14 -9.66 0.33
N ILE A 19 4.35 -9.70 -0.73
CA ILE A 19 3.02 -9.07 -0.77
C ILE A 19 2.12 -9.73 0.27
N PHE A 20 2.15 -11.05 0.37
CA PHE A 20 1.37 -11.79 1.37
C PHE A 20 1.75 -11.34 2.79
N PHE A 21 3.04 -11.29 3.09
CA PHE A 21 3.53 -10.86 4.39
C PHE A 21 3.08 -9.42 4.71
N LEU A 22 3.29 -8.50 3.79
CA LEU A 22 2.90 -7.11 3.96
C LEU A 22 1.39 -6.96 4.18
N THR A 23 0.60 -7.69 3.40
CA THR A 23 -0.87 -7.67 3.52
C THR A 23 -1.31 -8.14 4.89
N GLN A 24 -0.72 -9.21 5.42
CA GLN A 24 -1.03 -9.73 6.75
C GLN A 24 -0.68 -8.71 7.85
N GLU A 25 0.51 -8.13 7.77
CA GLU A 25 0.97 -7.15 8.76
C GLU A 25 0.09 -5.88 8.76
N LEU A 26 -0.27 -5.38 7.59
CA LEU A 26 -1.16 -4.23 7.46
C LEU A 26 -2.52 -4.51 8.07
N LYS A 27 -3.08 -5.68 7.81
CA LYS A 27 -4.37 -6.08 8.34
C LYS A 27 -4.34 -6.21 9.85
N GLN A 28 -3.33 -6.87 10.38
CA GLN A 28 -3.21 -7.11 11.82
C GLN A 28 -2.92 -5.86 12.62
N GLN A 29 -1.99 -5.02 12.15
CA GLN A 29 -1.54 -3.86 12.91
C GLN A 29 -2.40 -2.62 12.68
N TYR A 30 -2.90 -2.41 11.48
CA TYR A 30 -3.58 -1.17 11.12
C TYR A 30 -4.99 -1.36 10.59
N LYS A 31 -5.43 -2.60 10.38
CA LYS A 31 -6.72 -2.92 9.74
C LYS A 31 -6.85 -2.26 8.36
N LEU A 32 -5.74 -2.17 7.65
CA LEU A 32 -5.68 -1.60 6.31
C LEU A 32 -5.46 -2.70 5.27
N SER A 33 -6.04 -2.51 4.09
CA SER A 33 -5.74 -3.31 2.90
C SER A 33 -4.55 -2.71 2.16
N LEU A 34 -3.97 -3.49 1.24
CA LEU A 34 -2.88 -3.01 0.39
C LEU A 34 -3.34 -1.85 -0.52
N LYS A 35 -4.57 -1.91 -1.02
CA LYS A 35 -5.14 -0.83 -1.84
C LYS A 35 -5.34 0.45 -1.03
N GLU A 36 -5.79 0.33 0.20
CA GLU A 36 -5.90 1.47 1.11
C GLU A 36 -4.52 2.10 1.37
N LEU A 37 -3.51 1.27 1.58
CA LEU A 37 -2.15 1.73 1.76
C LEU A 37 -1.64 2.53 0.55
N LEU A 38 -1.90 2.03 -0.66
CA LEU A 38 -1.52 2.74 -1.88
C LEU A 38 -2.13 4.14 -1.92
N ILE A 39 -3.40 4.26 -1.57
CA ILE A 39 -4.09 5.55 -1.54
C ILE A 39 -3.49 6.47 -0.47
N LEU A 40 -3.18 5.94 0.71
CA LEU A 40 -2.49 6.72 1.74
C LEU A 40 -1.12 7.21 1.27
N ALA A 41 -0.36 6.36 0.60
CA ALA A 41 0.92 6.74 0.02
C ALA A 41 0.77 7.83 -1.04
N TYR A 42 -0.28 7.77 -1.83
CA TYR A 42 -0.61 8.79 -2.81
C TYR A 42 -0.82 10.16 -2.13
N PHE A 43 -1.62 10.21 -1.07
CA PHE A 43 -1.85 11.45 -0.34
C PHE A 43 -0.58 11.96 0.34
N TYR A 44 0.24 11.07 0.86
CA TYR A 44 1.51 11.43 1.47
C TYR A 44 2.46 12.07 0.44
N TYR A 45 2.54 11.46 -0.75
CA TYR A 45 3.40 11.94 -1.82
C TYR A 45 2.92 13.27 -2.41
N LYS A 46 1.63 13.39 -2.70
CA LYS A 46 1.07 14.62 -3.30
C LYS A 46 1.19 15.81 -2.35
N ASN A 47 1.07 15.59 -1.06
CA ASN A 47 1.19 16.65 -0.03
C ASN A 47 0.30 17.88 -0.30
N GLU A 48 -0.86 17.67 -0.91
CA GLU A 48 -1.86 18.70 -1.16
C GLU A 48 -2.95 18.63 -0.09
N HIS A 49 -3.51 19.79 0.28
CA HIS A 49 -4.57 19.85 1.28
C HIS A 49 -5.88 19.21 0.80
N SER A 50 -6.21 19.42 -0.46
CA SER A 50 -7.46 18.94 -1.05
C SER A 50 -7.24 18.54 -2.50
N ILE A 51 -7.73 17.36 -2.86
CA ILE A 51 -7.60 16.81 -4.23
C ILE A 51 -8.98 16.34 -4.68
N SER A 52 -9.36 16.66 -5.93
CA SER A 52 -10.62 16.17 -6.47
C SER A 52 -10.61 14.66 -6.65
N LEU A 53 -11.74 14.02 -6.44
CA LEU A 53 -11.87 12.58 -6.66
C LEU A 53 -11.53 12.20 -8.11
N LYS A 54 -11.91 13.06 -9.06
CA LYS A 54 -11.61 12.85 -10.48
C LYS A 54 -10.10 12.79 -10.73
N GLU A 55 -9.32 13.67 -10.10
CA GLU A 55 -7.86 13.66 -10.20
C GLU A 55 -7.28 12.38 -9.61
N ILE A 56 -7.76 11.98 -8.43
CA ILE A 56 -7.31 10.76 -7.76
C ILE A 56 -7.56 9.53 -8.65
N ILE A 57 -8.75 9.42 -9.22
CA ILE A 57 -9.11 8.32 -10.12
C ILE A 57 -8.22 8.31 -11.36
N GLY A 58 -7.89 9.49 -11.90
CA GLY A 58 -6.99 9.61 -13.05
C GLY A 58 -5.55 9.22 -12.75
N ASP A 59 -5.09 9.46 -11.53
CA ASP A 59 -3.70 9.22 -11.13
C ASP A 59 -3.44 7.79 -10.67
N ILE A 60 -4.45 7.11 -10.13
CA ILE A 60 -4.30 5.76 -9.57
C ILE A 60 -4.75 4.71 -10.59
N LEU A 61 -3.93 3.67 -10.79
CA LEU A 61 -4.16 2.63 -11.80
C LEU A 61 -5.22 1.59 -11.43
N TYR A 62 -5.97 1.79 -10.36
CA TYR A 62 -7.06 0.89 -10.00
C TYR A 62 -8.35 1.27 -10.72
N LYS A 63 -9.30 0.33 -10.77
CA LYS A 63 -10.64 0.63 -11.27
C LYS A 63 -11.28 1.75 -10.45
N GLN A 64 -12.07 2.58 -11.09
CA GLN A 64 -12.77 3.69 -10.42
C GLN A 64 -13.57 3.19 -9.20
N SER A 65 -14.27 2.07 -9.34
CA SER A 65 -15.06 1.49 -8.25
C SER A 65 -14.19 1.11 -7.04
N ASP A 66 -12.98 0.60 -7.27
CA ASP A 66 -12.04 0.27 -6.19
C ASP A 66 -11.52 1.53 -5.50
N VAL A 67 -11.19 2.57 -6.25
CA VAL A 67 -10.74 3.85 -5.69
C VAL A 67 -11.83 4.45 -4.81
N VAL A 68 -13.06 4.54 -5.31
CA VAL A 68 -14.20 5.09 -4.56
C VAL A 68 -14.45 4.30 -3.29
N LYS A 69 -14.46 2.98 -3.37
CA LYS A 69 -14.68 2.09 -2.22
C LYS A 69 -13.60 2.30 -1.14
N ASN A 70 -12.35 2.36 -1.53
CA ASN A 70 -11.24 2.50 -0.59
C ASN A 70 -11.16 3.90 0.01
N ILE A 71 -11.51 4.94 -0.73
CA ILE A 71 -11.62 6.31 -0.20
C ILE A 71 -12.72 6.37 0.86
N LYS A 72 -13.86 5.76 0.59
CA LYS A 72 -14.95 5.68 1.56
C LYS A 72 -14.50 4.98 2.85
N SER A 73 -13.79 3.86 2.71
CA SER A 73 -13.27 3.12 3.85
C SER A 73 -12.26 3.94 4.65
N LEU A 74 -11.31 4.59 3.99
CA LEU A 74 -10.31 5.44 4.64
C LEU A 74 -10.94 6.65 5.34
N SER A 75 -11.98 7.21 4.77
CA SER A 75 -12.74 8.29 5.40
C SER A 75 -13.39 7.82 6.70
N LYS A 76 -14.01 6.64 6.68
CA LYS A 76 -14.59 6.04 7.90
C LYS A 76 -13.55 5.74 8.96
N LYS A 77 -12.34 5.37 8.56
CA LYS A 77 -11.22 5.09 9.47
C LYS A 77 -10.54 6.36 9.99
N GLY A 78 -10.94 7.53 9.51
CA GLY A 78 -10.45 8.81 9.99
C GLY A 78 -9.12 9.26 9.40
N PHE A 79 -8.66 8.64 8.31
CA PHE A 79 -7.41 9.03 7.65
C PHE A 79 -7.54 10.22 6.72
N ILE A 80 -8.72 10.39 6.13
CA ILE A 80 -9.02 11.43 5.15
C ILE A 80 -10.44 11.92 5.36
N ASN A 81 -10.75 13.07 4.78
CA ASN A 81 -12.10 13.63 4.77
C ASN A 81 -12.62 13.71 3.36
N LYS A 82 -13.87 13.33 3.18
CA LYS A 82 -14.57 13.41 1.91
C LYS A 82 -15.63 14.51 2.00
N SER A 83 -15.60 15.44 1.06
CA SER A 83 -16.57 16.53 1.01
C SER A 83 -17.09 16.73 -0.40
N ARG A 84 -18.29 17.28 -0.51
CA ARG A 84 -18.89 17.67 -1.78
C ARG A 84 -18.75 19.18 -1.94
N ASN A 85 -18.58 19.62 -3.19
CA ASN A 85 -18.59 21.04 -3.50
C ASN A 85 -20.01 21.57 -3.35
N GLU A 86 -20.20 22.65 -2.59
CA GLU A 86 -21.50 23.30 -2.40
C GLU A 86 -22.09 23.84 -3.69
N ALA A 87 -21.23 24.29 -4.62
CA ALA A 87 -21.65 24.83 -5.91
C ALA A 87 -21.98 23.73 -6.93
N ASP A 88 -21.39 22.54 -6.78
CA ASP A 88 -21.62 21.40 -7.68
C ASP A 88 -21.51 20.10 -6.89
N GLU A 89 -22.67 19.53 -6.53
CA GLU A 89 -22.76 18.28 -5.76
C GLU A 89 -22.12 17.08 -6.45
N ARG A 90 -21.85 17.18 -7.76
CA ARG A 90 -21.17 16.12 -8.52
C ARG A 90 -19.67 16.08 -8.25
N ARG A 91 -19.12 17.20 -7.74
CA ARG A 91 -17.70 17.28 -7.45
C ARG A 91 -17.42 16.88 -6.01
N ILE A 92 -16.67 15.80 -5.87
CA ILE A 92 -16.23 15.31 -4.58
C ILE A 92 -14.74 15.65 -4.44
N PHE A 93 -14.38 16.19 -3.27
CA PHE A 93 -13.01 16.48 -2.90
C PHE A 93 -12.61 15.62 -1.72
N VAL A 94 -11.36 15.24 -1.70
CA VAL A 94 -10.76 14.53 -0.57
C VAL A 94 -9.71 15.44 0.05
N SER A 95 -9.82 15.69 1.33
CA SER A 95 -8.92 16.56 2.06
C SER A 95 -8.23 15.82 3.20
N VAL A 96 -7.07 16.32 3.59
CA VAL A 96 -6.25 15.75 4.66
C VAL A 96 -5.86 16.88 5.60
N THR A 97 -6.28 16.79 6.85
CA THR A 97 -5.90 17.74 7.89
C THR A 97 -4.44 17.51 8.31
N PRO A 98 -3.80 18.47 8.99
CA PRO A 98 -2.44 18.26 9.54
C PRO A 98 -2.35 17.07 10.48
N ILE A 99 -3.38 16.82 11.29
CA ILE A 99 -3.42 15.67 12.20
C ILE A 99 -3.52 14.36 11.42
N GLN A 100 -4.38 14.32 10.40
CA GLN A 100 -4.50 13.16 9.53
C GLN A 100 -3.22 12.90 8.75
N ARG A 101 -2.54 13.95 8.30
CA ARG A 101 -1.26 13.83 7.61
C ARG A 101 -0.20 13.18 8.51
N LYS A 102 -0.15 13.55 9.78
CA LYS A 102 0.73 12.89 10.75
C LYS A 102 0.39 11.41 10.92
N LYS A 103 -0.90 11.10 10.97
CA LYS A 103 -1.38 9.72 11.08
C LYS A 103 -0.96 8.89 9.87
N ILE A 104 -1.10 9.43 8.67
CA ILE A 104 -0.64 8.79 7.43
C ILE A 104 0.88 8.59 7.46
N ALA A 105 1.62 9.62 7.87
CA ALA A 105 3.08 9.54 7.98
C ALA A 105 3.52 8.45 8.95
N CYS A 106 2.83 8.27 10.07
CA CYS A 106 3.13 7.20 11.01
C CYS A 106 2.98 5.81 10.36
N VAL A 107 1.91 5.60 9.60
CA VAL A 107 1.70 4.32 8.89
C VAL A 107 2.83 4.09 7.88
N ILE A 108 3.15 5.10 7.08
CA ILE A 108 4.22 5.01 6.07
C ILE A 108 5.57 4.69 6.73
N ASN A 109 5.90 5.35 7.84
CA ASN A 109 7.15 5.12 8.56
C ASN A 109 7.20 3.72 9.19
N GLU A 110 6.08 3.24 9.73
CA GLU A 110 6.00 1.88 10.28
C GLU A 110 6.18 0.79 9.20
N LEU A 111 5.80 1.09 7.95
CA LEU A 111 6.05 0.18 6.84
C LEU A 111 7.52 -0.14 6.66
N ASP A 112 8.40 0.84 6.83
CA ASP A 112 9.84 0.63 6.73
C ASP A 112 10.29 -0.43 7.73
N LYS A 113 9.75 -0.38 8.95
CA LYS A 113 10.04 -1.38 9.98
C LYS A 113 9.51 -2.76 9.63
N ILE A 114 8.30 -2.82 9.07
CA ILE A 114 7.68 -4.07 8.60
C ILE A 114 8.55 -4.70 7.51
N ILE A 115 8.98 -3.91 6.54
CA ILE A 115 9.84 -4.36 5.44
C ILE A 115 11.17 -4.89 5.97
N LYS A 116 11.79 -4.18 6.91
CA LYS A 116 13.02 -4.63 7.55
C LYS A 116 12.82 -5.93 8.32
N GLY A 117 11.70 -6.08 9.00
CA GLY A 117 11.34 -7.31 9.70
C GLY A 117 11.23 -8.50 8.74
N PHE A 118 10.57 -8.32 7.60
CA PHE A 118 10.50 -9.36 6.58
C PHE A 118 11.87 -9.77 6.08
N ASN A 119 12.74 -8.80 5.79
CA ASN A 119 14.08 -9.07 5.30
C ASN A 119 14.94 -9.84 6.32
N LYS A 120 14.72 -9.63 7.62
CA LYS A 120 15.42 -10.37 8.68
C LYS A 120 14.89 -11.78 8.85
N GLU A 121 13.58 -11.96 8.72
CA GLU A 121 12.91 -13.22 8.97
C GLU A 121 12.84 -14.13 7.75
N ARG A 122 13.29 -13.66 6.59
CA ARG A 122 13.21 -14.43 5.34
C ARG A 122 13.82 -15.81 5.42
N ASP A 123 14.87 -15.98 6.25
CA ASP A 123 15.59 -17.25 6.41
C ASP A 123 14.82 -18.25 7.29
N TYR A 124 13.82 -17.78 8.05
CA TYR A 124 13.00 -18.58 8.95
C TYR A 124 11.65 -18.96 8.38
N ILE A 125 11.57 -18.99 7.12
CA ILE A 125 10.37 -18.78 6.45
C ILE A 125 9.52 -19.95 6.21
N LYS A 126 8.27 -19.63 6.18
CA LYS A 126 7.18 -20.39 5.61
C LYS A 126 7.46 -21.08 4.27
N TYR A 127 8.53 -20.70 3.58
CA TYR A 127 8.91 -21.17 2.26
C TYR A 127 10.25 -21.91 2.25
N GLN A 128 10.62 -22.55 3.35
CA GLN A 128 11.85 -23.38 3.45
C GLN A 128 11.91 -24.51 2.43
N TRP A 129 10.76 -24.92 1.89
CA TRP A 129 10.69 -25.89 0.82
C TRP A 129 11.21 -25.35 -0.51
N ALA A 130 11.24 -24.05 -0.67
CA ALA A 130 11.71 -23.43 -1.88
C ALA A 130 13.23 -23.43 -1.90
N PRO A 131 13.86 -23.64 -3.08
CA PRO A 131 15.31 -23.59 -3.18
C PRO A 131 15.85 -22.27 -2.64
N LYS A 132 17.08 -22.31 -2.15
CA LYS A 132 17.73 -21.14 -1.56
C LYS A 132 17.63 -19.94 -2.49
N TYR A 133 16.95 -18.91 -2.05
CA TYR A 133 16.87 -17.65 -2.77
C TYR A 133 18.21 -16.93 -2.69
N SER A 134 18.61 -16.28 -3.77
CA SER A 134 19.77 -15.42 -3.70
C SER A 134 19.49 -14.27 -2.74
N LYS A 135 20.46 -13.94 -1.89
CA LYS A 135 20.35 -12.78 -0.98
C LYS A 135 20.07 -11.49 -1.74
N GLU A 136 20.56 -11.40 -2.96
CA GLU A 136 20.41 -10.25 -3.86
C GLU A 136 18.96 -9.96 -4.21
N PHE A 137 18.10 -10.97 -4.25
CA PHE A 137 16.70 -10.77 -4.54
C PHE A 137 16.03 -9.91 -3.47
N PHE A 138 16.35 -10.12 -2.21
CA PHE A 138 15.75 -9.39 -1.09
C PHE A 138 16.28 -7.96 -0.93
N ILE A 139 17.43 -7.65 -1.55
CA ILE A 139 17.99 -6.30 -1.56
C ILE A 139 17.17 -5.36 -2.45
N LEU A 140 16.39 -5.90 -3.39
CA LEU A 140 15.53 -5.12 -4.29
C LEU A 140 14.30 -4.53 -3.57
N PHE A 141 14.03 -4.96 -2.38
CA PHE A 141 12.95 -4.48 -1.53
C PHE A 141 13.54 -3.76 -0.31
#